data_fd328e88336b71bdab950d461f6dadf2
#
_entry.id   fd328e88336b71bdab950d461f6dadf2
#
_cell.length_a   1.000
_cell.length_b   1.000
_cell.length_c   1.000
_cell.angle_alpha   90.00
_cell.angle_beta   90.00
_cell.angle_gamma   90.00
#
_symmetry.space_group_name_H-M   'P 1'
#
loop_
_entity.id
_entity.type
_entity.pdbx_description
1 polymer ?
#
loop_
_entity_poly.entity_id
_entity_poly.type
_entity_poly.pdbx_seq_one_letter_code
_entity_poly.pdbx_strand_id
1 'polypeptide(L)'
;FKKASVIFLLDASASNQKNLSAQKMSLRRLCSMLDPEDHVKIIRVSEDAYIIYEGSAQSGSEIRKVMDKFTQYNSNEYGTAYGDALKKAFNYSIVMSKQGYIPSVVVIGDLENEGATQKQINWTSLPSQIKNVKKQNPDFAMMFLYADPLKLDMIKEKLLPVLGENKLTIGNEVTTNKSLRRFLQSIGR
;
A
#
# COMPACT_ATOMS: atom_id res chain seq x y z
N PHE A 1 -11.03 -1.58 -21.23
CA PHE A 1 -10.11 -2.00 -20.17
C PHE A 1 -9.42 -0.77 -19.56
N LYS A 2 -9.73 -0.48 -18.30
CA LYS A 2 -9.22 0.72 -17.65
C LYS A 2 -7.83 0.48 -17.07
N LYS A 3 -6.95 1.48 -17.21
CA LYS A 3 -5.62 1.47 -16.62
C LYS A 3 -5.71 1.58 -15.09
N ALA A 4 -4.89 0.81 -14.38
CA ALA A 4 -4.79 0.87 -12.94
C ALA A 4 -3.58 1.71 -12.52
N SER A 5 -3.70 2.38 -11.38
CA SER A 5 -2.57 2.98 -10.68
C SER A 5 -2.50 2.38 -9.27
N VAL A 6 -1.48 1.58 -9.02
CA VAL A 6 -1.29 0.91 -7.74
C VAL A 6 -0.22 1.66 -6.94
N ILE A 7 -0.61 2.12 -5.76
CA ILE A 7 0.27 2.85 -4.86
C ILE A 7 0.62 1.93 -3.70
N PHE A 8 1.89 1.60 -3.59
CA PHE A 8 2.42 0.74 -2.53
C PHE A 8 2.96 1.58 -1.38
N LEU A 9 2.64 1.18 -0.16
CA LEU A 9 3.33 1.61 1.04
C LEU A 9 4.18 0.44 1.52
N LEU A 10 5.50 0.61 1.51
CA LEU A 10 6.46 -0.42 1.91
C LEU A 10 7.17 -0.01 3.19
N ASP A 11 6.90 -0.74 4.26
CA ASP A 11 7.46 -0.47 5.59
C ASP A 11 8.92 -0.91 5.66
N ALA A 12 9.83 0.07 5.76
CA ALA A 12 11.27 -0.14 5.92
C ALA A 12 11.74 0.10 7.36
N SER A 13 10.82 0.15 8.34
CA SER A 13 11.16 0.36 9.75
C SER A 13 11.87 -0.84 10.36
N ALA A 14 12.50 -0.62 11.52
CA ALA A 14 13.26 -1.65 12.23
C ALA A 14 12.43 -2.89 12.55
N SER A 15 11.20 -2.72 13.06
CA SER A 15 10.32 -3.84 13.44
C SER A 15 9.95 -4.74 12.27
N ASN A 16 9.96 -4.19 11.05
CA ASN A 16 9.55 -4.89 9.84
C ASN A 16 10.70 -5.55 9.07
N GLN A 17 11.95 -5.34 9.48
CA GLN A 17 13.13 -5.84 8.75
C GLN A 17 13.14 -7.36 8.59
N LYS A 18 12.66 -8.10 9.58
CA LYS A 18 12.57 -9.57 9.54
C LYS A 18 11.70 -10.11 8.41
N ASN A 19 10.72 -9.32 7.96
CA ASN A 19 9.76 -9.71 6.91
C ASN A 19 10.02 -9.02 5.57
N LEU A 20 10.94 -8.07 5.53
CA LEU A 20 11.09 -7.16 4.40
C LEU A 20 11.46 -7.87 3.09
N SER A 21 12.31 -8.90 3.14
CA SER A 21 12.70 -9.65 1.94
C SER A 21 11.49 -10.31 1.26
N ALA A 22 10.66 -11.02 2.04
CA ALA A 22 9.43 -11.64 1.54
C ALA A 22 8.43 -10.59 1.03
N GLN A 23 8.34 -9.47 1.72
CA GLN A 23 7.45 -8.37 1.34
C GLN A 23 7.86 -7.72 0.01
N LYS A 24 9.15 -7.49 -0.21
CA LYS A 24 9.67 -6.98 -1.49
C LYS A 24 9.39 -7.96 -2.64
N MET A 25 9.52 -9.26 -2.38
CA MET A 25 9.16 -10.28 -3.37
C MET A 25 7.67 -10.23 -3.71
N SER A 26 6.79 -10.09 -2.74
CA SER A 26 5.35 -9.98 -2.95
C SER A 26 4.98 -8.74 -3.78
N LEU A 27 5.61 -7.60 -3.49
CA LEU A 27 5.42 -6.38 -4.26
C LEU A 27 5.82 -6.58 -5.73
N ARG A 28 7.00 -7.11 -5.98
CA ARG A 28 7.50 -7.37 -7.33
C ARG A 28 6.61 -8.36 -8.08
N ARG A 29 6.14 -9.39 -7.39
CA ARG A 29 5.22 -10.37 -7.96
C ARG A 29 3.92 -9.72 -8.40
N LEU A 30 3.33 -8.87 -7.56
CA LEU A 30 2.13 -8.13 -7.93
C LEU A 30 2.39 -7.24 -9.15
N CYS A 31 3.48 -6.51 -9.19
CA CYS A 31 3.85 -5.70 -10.34
C CYS A 31 3.94 -6.51 -11.63
N SER A 32 4.50 -7.73 -11.57
CA SER A 32 4.62 -8.60 -12.73
C SER A 32 3.27 -9.12 -13.26
N MET A 33 2.22 -9.04 -12.44
CA MET A 33 0.86 -9.47 -12.80
C MET A 33 -0.01 -8.32 -13.32
N LEU A 34 0.49 -7.09 -13.27
CA LEU A 34 -0.16 -5.91 -13.82
C LEU A 34 0.13 -5.77 -15.32
N ASP A 35 -0.67 -4.96 -16.00
CA ASP A 35 -0.46 -4.70 -17.41
C ASP A 35 0.68 -3.69 -17.65
N PRO A 36 1.31 -3.69 -18.84
CA PRO A 36 2.38 -2.73 -19.15
C PRO A 36 1.95 -1.25 -19.04
N GLU A 37 0.67 -0.97 -19.25
CA GLU A 37 0.13 0.38 -19.16
C GLU A 37 -0.26 0.79 -17.74
N ASP A 38 -0.24 -0.13 -16.78
CA ASP A 38 -0.55 0.17 -15.40
C ASP A 38 0.60 0.95 -14.76
N HIS A 39 0.23 1.90 -13.94
CA HIS A 39 1.14 2.78 -13.23
C HIS A 39 1.38 2.32 -11.81
N VAL A 40 2.60 2.45 -11.32
CA VAL A 40 3.00 2.07 -9.97
C VAL A 40 3.72 3.22 -9.30
N LYS A 41 3.36 3.50 -8.05
CA LYS A 41 4.13 4.32 -7.11
C LYS A 41 4.50 3.47 -5.93
N ILE A 42 5.74 3.61 -5.45
CA ILE A 42 6.20 2.98 -4.22
C ILE A 42 6.62 4.06 -3.24
N ILE A 43 5.97 4.09 -2.10
CA ILE A 43 6.26 4.98 -0.99
C ILE A 43 6.98 4.16 0.08
N ARG A 44 8.20 4.55 0.39
CA ARG A 44 8.94 3.99 1.52
C ARG A 44 8.40 4.59 2.81
N VAL A 45 8.15 3.76 3.80
CA VAL A 45 7.64 4.18 5.10
C VAL A 45 8.63 3.81 6.20
N SER A 46 9.15 4.79 6.90
CA SER A 46 9.92 4.67 8.14
C SER A 46 9.61 5.91 8.99
N GLU A 47 10.59 6.60 9.55
CA GLU A 47 10.37 7.85 10.27
C GLU A 47 9.58 8.86 9.42
N ASP A 48 9.90 8.93 8.13
CA ASP A 48 9.19 9.71 7.12
C ASP A 48 8.70 8.80 6.00
N ALA A 49 7.76 9.31 5.21
CA ALA A 49 7.21 8.62 4.05
C ALA A 49 7.53 9.41 2.78
N TYR A 50 8.18 8.77 1.80
CA TYR A 50 8.50 9.42 0.52
C TYR A 50 8.52 8.42 -0.63
N ILE A 51 8.28 8.94 -1.85
CA ILE A 51 8.28 8.13 -3.07
C ILE A 51 9.71 7.71 -3.40
N ILE A 52 9.90 6.41 -3.64
CA ILE A 52 11.16 5.85 -4.13
C ILE A 52 11.08 5.36 -5.57
N TYR A 53 9.87 5.14 -6.08
CA TYR A 53 9.65 4.73 -7.46
C TYR A 53 8.32 5.27 -7.98
N GLU A 54 8.31 5.70 -9.23
CA GLU A 54 7.10 6.01 -9.98
C GLU A 54 7.31 5.67 -11.46
N GLY A 55 6.41 4.87 -12.02
CA GLY A 55 6.52 4.50 -13.44
C GLY A 55 5.71 3.26 -13.79
N SER A 56 6.15 2.56 -14.82
CA SER A 56 5.50 1.34 -15.30
C SER A 56 5.66 0.18 -14.32
N ALA A 57 4.61 -0.63 -14.18
CA ALA A 57 4.64 -1.87 -13.43
C ALA A 57 5.62 -2.90 -14.02
N GLN A 58 5.93 -2.81 -15.31
CA GLN A 58 6.79 -3.78 -16.02
C GLN A 58 8.29 -3.52 -15.86
N SER A 59 8.70 -2.46 -15.15
CA SER A 59 10.11 -2.14 -14.91
C SER A 59 10.69 -2.91 -13.71
N GLY A 60 10.58 -4.25 -13.73
CA GLY A 60 10.91 -5.12 -12.59
C GLY A 60 12.34 -4.99 -12.08
N SER A 61 13.34 -4.86 -12.96
CA SER A 61 14.74 -4.71 -12.56
C SER A 61 15.02 -3.36 -11.91
N GLU A 62 14.43 -2.30 -12.41
CA GLU A 62 14.53 -0.95 -11.83
C GLU A 62 13.84 -0.89 -10.48
N ILE A 63 12.63 -1.45 -10.37
CA ILE A 63 11.89 -1.54 -9.11
C ILE A 63 12.72 -2.27 -8.06
N ARG A 64 13.33 -3.39 -8.42
CA ARG A 64 14.20 -4.15 -7.51
C ARG A 64 15.38 -3.32 -7.02
N LYS A 65 16.10 -2.68 -7.92
CA LYS A 65 17.28 -1.86 -7.57
C LYS A 65 16.91 -0.73 -6.62
N VAL A 66 15.82 -0.04 -6.91
CA VAL A 66 15.32 1.06 -6.10
C VAL A 66 14.90 0.57 -4.71
N MET A 67 14.16 -0.52 -4.62
CA MET A 67 13.77 -1.08 -3.33
C MET A 67 15.00 -1.50 -2.52
N ASP A 68 15.95 -2.20 -3.11
CA ASP A 68 17.15 -2.64 -2.40
C ASP A 68 17.98 -1.47 -1.88
N LYS A 69 18.05 -0.38 -2.65
CA LYS A 69 18.77 0.85 -2.25
C LYS A 69 18.09 1.58 -1.09
N PHE A 70 16.76 1.77 -1.16
CA PHE A 70 16.04 2.67 -0.26
C PHE A 70 15.39 1.98 0.94
N THR A 71 15.43 0.64 1.04
CA THR A 71 14.87 -0.08 2.18
C THR A 71 15.92 -0.62 3.15
N GLN A 72 17.18 -0.24 2.97
CA GLN A 72 18.24 -0.60 3.92
C GLN A 72 17.94 0.01 5.30
N TYR A 73 18.16 -0.80 6.32
CA TYR A 73 17.95 -0.35 7.70
C TYR A 73 18.85 0.86 8.03
N ASN A 74 18.24 1.86 8.62
CA ASN A 74 18.92 3.04 9.11
C ASN A 74 18.60 3.23 10.60
N SER A 75 19.59 2.99 11.46
CA SER A 75 19.45 3.11 12.91
C SER A 75 19.20 4.54 13.41
N ASN A 76 19.42 5.55 12.58
CA ASN A 76 19.12 6.95 12.89
C ASN A 76 17.65 7.30 12.70
N GLU A 77 16.88 6.44 12.05
CA GLU A 77 15.44 6.63 11.88
C GLU A 77 14.68 6.01 13.05
N TYR A 78 13.73 6.76 13.57
CA TYR A 78 12.84 6.29 14.64
C TYR A 78 11.37 6.44 14.25
N GLY A 79 10.61 5.36 14.43
CA GLY A 79 9.19 5.36 14.21
C GLY A 79 8.78 4.93 12.81
N THR A 80 7.47 4.92 12.58
CA THR A 80 6.85 4.50 11.33
C THR A 80 5.68 5.42 11.00
N ALA A 81 5.84 6.22 9.97
CA ALA A 81 4.90 7.28 9.59
C ALA A 81 3.75 6.76 8.70
N TYR A 82 3.03 5.73 9.13
CA TYR A 82 1.92 5.16 8.34
C TYR A 82 0.80 6.17 8.07
N GLY A 83 0.50 7.05 9.03
CA GLY A 83 -0.54 8.07 8.85
C GLY A 83 -0.19 9.03 7.72
N ASP A 84 1.03 9.53 7.70
CA ASP A 84 1.51 10.41 6.63
C ASP A 84 1.57 9.68 5.28
N ALA A 85 2.03 8.43 5.28
CA ALA A 85 2.09 7.61 4.08
C ALA A 85 0.70 7.39 3.47
N LEU A 86 -0.29 7.09 4.30
CA LEU A 86 -1.68 6.91 3.85
C LEU A 86 -2.25 8.21 3.29
N LYS A 87 -2.03 9.36 3.94
CA LYS A 87 -2.46 10.67 3.41
C LYS A 87 -1.88 10.92 2.02
N LYS A 88 -0.59 10.67 1.84
CA LYS A 88 0.08 10.81 0.53
C LYS A 88 -0.53 9.85 -0.49
N ALA A 89 -0.73 8.59 -0.13
CA ALA A 89 -1.32 7.59 -1.01
C ALA A 89 -2.74 7.97 -1.44
N PHE A 90 -3.57 8.48 -0.55
CA PHE A 90 -4.91 8.95 -0.88
C PHE A 90 -4.89 10.17 -1.80
N ASN A 91 -4.00 11.13 -1.56
CA ASN A 91 -3.83 12.28 -2.44
C ASN A 91 -3.39 11.87 -3.84
N TYR A 92 -2.43 10.96 -3.96
CA TYR A 92 -2.00 10.41 -5.24
C TYR A 92 -3.13 9.62 -5.92
N SER A 93 -3.93 8.90 -5.17
CA SER A 93 -5.10 8.17 -5.70
C SER A 93 -6.09 9.13 -6.35
N ILE A 94 -6.36 10.27 -5.73
CA ILE A 94 -7.23 11.30 -6.29
C ILE A 94 -6.62 11.89 -7.58
N VAL A 95 -5.33 12.21 -7.56
CA VAL A 95 -4.62 12.73 -8.74
C VAL A 95 -4.67 11.72 -9.90
N MET A 96 -4.38 10.47 -9.63
CA MET A 96 -4.38 9.41 -10.65
C MET A 96 -5.79 9.14 -11.19
N SER A 97 -6.80 9.21 -10.34
CA SER A 97 -8.20 9.11 -10.77
C SER A 97 -8.56 10.21 -11.78
N LYS A 98 -8.13 11.44 -11.54
CA LYS A 98 -8.34 12.58 -12.46
C LYS A 98 -7.59 12.41 -13.79
N GLN A 99 -6.54 11.60 -13.80
CA GLN A 99 -5.78 11.27 -15.02
C GLN A 99 -6.35 10.03 -15.76
N GLY A 100 -7.46 9.48 -15.30
CA GLY A 100 -8.14 8.36 -15.96
C GLY A 100 -7.74 6.98 -15.47
N TYR A 101 -6.94 6.88 -14.40
CA TYR A 101 -6.59 5.60 -13.78
C TYR A 101 -7.61 5.18 -12.72
N ILE A 102 -7.76 3.88 -12.52
CA ILE A 102 -8.42 3.35 -11.34
C ILE A 102 -7.36 3.20 -10.24
N PRO A 103 -7.43 3.98 -9.14
CA PRO A 103 -6.44 3.92 -8.10
C PRO A 103 -6.69 2.79 -7.12
N SER A 104 -5.62 2.27 -6.54
CA SER A 104 -5.65 1.37 -5.40
C SER A 104 -4.43 1.61 -4.51
N VAL A 105 -4.54 1.23 -3.25
CA VAL A 105 -3.45 1.34 -2.27
C VAL A 105 -3.17 -0.03 -1.67
N VAL A 106 -1.91 -0.43 -1.73
CA VAL A 106 -1.41 -1.68 -1.13
C VAL A 106 -0.47 -1.34 0.00
N VAL A 107 -0.86 -1.68 1.22
CA VAL A 107 -0.05 -1.46 2.41
C VAL A 107 0.67 -2.75 2.76
N ILE A 108 2.01 -2.70 2.75
CA ILE A 108 2.86 -3.86 3.04
C ILE A 108 3.68 -3.54 4.29
N GLY A 109 3.34 -4.19 5.40
CA GLY A 109 4.00 -4.00 6.68
C GLY A 109 3.12 -4.38 7.86
N ASP A 110 3.69 -4.30 9.06
CA ASP A 110 3.07 -4.76 10.30
C ASP A 110 1.99 -3.82 10.86
N LEU A 111 1.93 -2.59 10.41
CA LEU A 111 1.04 -1.52 10.91
C LEU A 111 1.32 -1.11 12.36
N GLU A 112 2.49 -1.39 12.86
CA GLU A 112 2.88 -0.88 14.18
C GLU A 112 3.09 0.63 14.12
N ASN A 113 2.39 1.35 14.99
CA ASN A 113 2.50 2.79 15.13
C ASN A 113 3.58 3.12 16.15
N GLU A 114 4.68 3.68 15.69
CA GLU A 114 5.76 4.16 16.52
C GLU A 114 6.14 5.59 16.13
N GLY A 115 6.69 6.34 17.08
CA GLY A 115 7.17 7.70 16.83
C GLY A 115 6.12 8.77 17.10
N ALA A 116 6.23 9.90 16.40
CA ALA A 116 5.38 11.06 16.62
C ALA A 116 3.90 10.78 16.35
N THR A 117 3.04 11.08 17.30
CA THR A 117 1.59 10.79 17.24
C THR A 117 0.93 11.33 15.97
N GLN A 118 1.30 12.52 15.51
CA GLN A 118 0.74 13.11 14.30
C GLN A 118 1.09 12.36 13.01
N LYS A 119 2.09 11.49 13.03
CA LYS A 119 2.50 10.66 11.89
C LYS A 119 1.86 9.27 11.91
N GLN A 120 1.21 8.90 13.01
CA GLN A 120 0.56 7.60 13.18
C GLN A 120 -0.79 7.57 12.46
N ILE A 121 -1.31 6.36 12.23
CA ILE A 121 -2.65 6.19 11.67
C ILE A 121 -3.68 6.77 12.65
N ASN A 122 -4.50 7.68 12.13
CA ASN A 122 -5.69 8.11 12.84
C ASN A 122 -6.87 7.26 12.35
N TRP A 123 -7.19 6.22 13.10
CA TRP A 123 -8.24 5.28 12.76
C TRP A 123 -9.64 5.91 12.73
N THR A 124 -9.83 7.00 13.47
CA THR A 124 -11.10 7.74 13.49
C THR A 124 -11.33 8.50 12.19
N SER A 125 -10.30 9.13 11.63
CA SER A 125 -10.40 9.92 10.39
C SER A 125 -10.22 9.09 9.11
N LEU A 126 -9.65 7.90 9.21
CA LEU A 126 -9.31 7.06 8.06
C LEU A 126 -10.53 6.75 7.16
N PRO A 127 -11.71 6.37 7.69
CA PRO A 127 -12.89 6.16 6.85
C PRO A 127 -13.28 7.38 6.02
N SER A 128 -13.19 8.58 6.57
CA SER A 128 -13.50 9.83 5.85
C SER A 128 -12.51 10.09 4.72
N GLN A 129 -11.22 9.81 4.93
CA GLN A 129 -10.19 9.94 3.91
C GLN A 129 -10.48 8.99 2.73
N ILE A 130 -10.86 7.75 3.02
CA ILE A 130 -11.21 6.75 2.00
C ILE A 130 -12.48 7.19 1.24
N LYS A 131 -13.49 7.70 1.93
CA LYS A 131 -14.70 8.23 1.28
C LYS A 131 -14.37 9.35 0.29
N ASN A 132 -13.42 10.22 0.59
CA ASN A 132 -12.99 11.28 -0.32
C ASN A 132 -12.37 10.71 -1.60
N VAL A 133 -11.56 9.66 -1.50
CA VAL A 133 -11.03 8.97 -2.68
C VAL A 133 -12.16 8.35 -3.49
N LYS A 134 -13.08 7.66 -2.84
CA LYS A 134 -14.21 6.98 -3.50
C LYS A 134 -15.17 7.95 -4.19
N LYS A 135 -15.28 9.18 -3.73
CA LYS A 135 -16.03 10.23 -4.45
C LYS A 135 -15.43 10.50 -5.83
N GLN A 136 -14.12 10.44 -5.96
CA GLN A 136 -13.43 10.61 -7.24
C GLN A 136 -13.47 9.33 -8.07
N ASN A 137 -13.36 8.18 -7.43
CA ASN A 137 -13.41 6.88 -8.11
C ASN A 137 -14.04 5.81 -7.21
N PRO A 138 -15.30 5.39 -7.48
CA PRO A 138 -15.98 4.37 -6.69
C PRO A 138 -15.31 2.99 -6.71
N ASP A 139 -14.45 2.73 -7.70
CA ASP A 139 -13.73 1.45 -7.85
C ASP A 139 -12.44 1.37 -7.03
N PHE A 140 -12.15 2.38 -6.23
CA PHE A 140 -10.99 2.38 -5.34
C PHE A 140 -10.96 1.15 -4.44
N ALA A 141 -9.79 0.48 -4.39
CA ALA A 141 -9.58 -0.73 -3.60
C ALA A 141 -8.33 -0.59 -2.74
N MET A 142 -8.29 -1.33 -1.64
CA MET A 142 -7.12 -1.42 -0.77
C MET A 142 -6.77 -2.88 -0.48
N MET A 143 -5.48 -3.14 -0.29
CA MET A 143 -4.97 -4.40 0.22
C MET A 143 -3.97 -4.14 1.35
N PHE A 144 -4.03 -5.00 2.38
CA PHE A 144 -3.07 -5.02 3.47
C PHE A 144 -2.37 -6.37 3.47
N LEU A 145 -1.04 -6.35 3.38
CA LEU A 145 -0.20 -7.56 3.43
C LEU A 145 0.74 -7.49 4.65
N TYR A 146 0.83 -8.59 5.37
CA TYR A 146 1.72 -8.77 6.51
C TYR A 146 1.38 -7.90 7.73
N ALA A 147 0.17 -7.36 7.82
CA ALA A 147 -0.26 -6.64 9.01
C ALA A 147 -0.19 -7.53 10.25
N ASP A 148 0.19 -6.93 11.38
CA ASP A 148 0.14 -7.63 12.66
C ASP A 148 -1.29 -8.18 12.87
N PRO A 149 -1.42 -9.47 13.24
CA PRO A 149 -2.74 -10.07 13.51
C PRO A 149 -3.60 -9.28 14.50
N LEU A 150 -2.98 -8.58 15.45
CA LEU A 150 -3.69 -7.72 16.41
C LEU A 150 -4.34 -6.49 15.76
N LYS A 151 -3.95 -6.14 14.54
CA LYS A 151 -4.54 -5.00 13.80
C LYS A 151 -5.68 -5.40 12.87
N LEU A 152 -5.89 -6.68 12.63
CA LEU A 152 -6.85 -7.16 11.63
C LEU A 152 -8.29 -6.74 11.95
N ASP A 153 -8.70 -6.85 13.21
CA ASP A 153 -10.05 -6.47 13.63
C ASP A 153 -10.30 -4.96 13.41
N MET A 154 -9.31 -4.14 13.72
CA MET A 154 -9.39 -2.69 13.51
C MET A 154 -9.51 -2.35 12.02
N ILE A 155 -8.73 -3.01 11.17
CA ILE A 155 -8.82 -2.83 9.71
C ILE A 155 -10.23 -3.17 9.21
N LYS A 156 -10.76 -4.30 9.60
CA LYS A 156 -12.09 -4.74 9.19
C LYS A 156 -13.18 -3.80 9.72
N GLU A 157 -13.12 -3.48 11.01
CA GLU A 157 -14.10 -2.60 11.64
C GLU A 157 -14.19 -1.24 10.97
N LYS A 158 -13.03 -0.64 10.65
CA LYS A 158 -12.97 0.72 10.10
C LYS A 158 -13.12 0.80 8.58
N LEU A 159 -12.69 -0.23 7.85
CA LEU A 159 -12.58 -0.16 6.39
C LEU A 159 -13.64 -0.95 5.63
N LEU A 160 -14.15 -2.07 6.15
CA LEU A 160 -15.24 -2.78 5.49
C LEU A 160 -16.48 -1.90 5.24
N PRO A 161 -16.94 -1.09 6.20
CA PRO A 161 -18.12 -0.23 5.97
C PRO A 161 -17.96 0.76 4.82
N VAL A 162 -16.74 1.20 4.53
CA VAL A 162 -16.48 2.22 3.49
C VAL A 162 -16.00 1.62 2.18
N LEU A 163 -15.27 0.50 2.20
CA LEU A 163 -14.76 -0.16 0.99
C LEU A 163 -15.67 -1.26 0.49
N GLY A 164 -16.26 -2.04 1.40
CA GLY A 164 -16.95 -3.28 1.07
C GLY A 164 -16.00 -4.47 0.91
N GLU A 165 -16.56 -5.68 0.96
CA GLU A 165 -15.79 -6.93 0.92
C GLU A 165 -15.00 -7.12 -0.38
N ASN A 166 -15.55 -6.64 -1.51
CA ASN A 166 -14.92 -6.80 -2.81
C ASN A 166 -13.76 -5.82 -3.06
N LYS A 167 -13.61 -4.79 -2.23
CA LYS A 167 -12.61 -3.73 -2.38
C LYS A 167 -11.62 -3.68 -1.22
N LEU A 168 -11.70 -4.60 -0.28
CA LEU A 168 -10.74 -4.76 0.80
C LEU A 168 -10.17 -6.18 0.78
N THR A 169 -8.86 -6.30 0.63
CA THR A 169 -8.14 -7.57 0.67
C THR A 169 -7.15 -7.55 1.82
N ILE A 170 -7.13 -8.62 2.61
CA ILE A 170 -6.18 -8.79 3.71
C ILE A 170 -5.46 -10.13 3.50
N GLY A 171 -4.14 -10.09 3.50
CA GLY A 171 -3.31 -11.27 3.34
C GLY A 171 -2.15 -11.33 4.34
N ASN A 172 -1.70 -12.52 4.61
CA ASN A 172 -0.52 -12.80 5.42
C ASN A 172 0.49 -13.63 4.60
N GLU A 173 1.58 -14.02 5.21
CA GLU A 173 2.62 -14.83 4.56
C GLU A 173 2.06 -16.10 3.90
N VAL A 174 1.16 -16.81 4.58
CA VAL A 174 0.58 -18.07 4.10
C VAL A 174 -0.42 -17.84 2.96
N THR A 175 -1.19 -16.75 3.02
CA THR A 175 -2.28 -16.46 2.08
C THR A 175 -1.89 -15.49 0.96
N THR A 176 -0.61 -15.11 0.85
CA THR A 176 -0.17 -14.07 -0.07
C THR A 176 -0.65 -14.30 -1.50
N ASN A 177 -0.42 -15.48 -2.07
CA ASN A 177 -0.80 -15.77 -3.46
C ASN A 177 -2.31 -15.62 -3.71
N LYS A 178 -3.13 -16.12 -2.80
CA LYS A 178 -4.59 -16.01 -2.86
C LYS A 178 -5.01 -14.54 -2.75
N SER A 179 -4.37 -13.80 -1.85
CA SER A 179 -4.64 -12.38 -1.64
C SER A 179 -4.28 -11.54 -2.85
N LEU A 180 -3.14 -11.80 -3.49
CA LEU A 180 -2.76 -11.10 -4.73
C LEU A 180 -3.79 -11.31 -5.83
N ARG A 181 -4.25 -12.54 -6.04
CA ARG A 181 -5.29 -12.84 -7.04
C ARG A 181 -6.60 -12.12 -6.73
N ARG A 182 -7.02 -12.15 -5.48
CA ARG A 182 -8.23 -11.47 -5.04
C ARG A 182 -8.14 -9.97 -5.24
N PHE A 183 -7.00 -9.39 -4.91
CA PHE A 183 -6.74 -7.98 -5.15
C PHE A 183 -6.80 -7.63 -6.64
N LEU A 184 -6.16 -8.43 -7.51
CA LEU A 184 -6.21 -8.23 -8.95
C LEU A 184 -7.65 -8.23 -9.47
N GLN A 185 -8.48 -9.16 -9.01
CA GLN A 185 -9.90 -9.18 -9.34
C GLN A 185 -10.60 -7.88 -8.91
N SER A 186 -10.25 -7.35 -7.74
CA SER A 186 -10.86 -6.12 -7.21
C SER A 186 -10.57 -4.89 -8.07
N ILE A 187 -9.49 -4.90 -8.84
CA ILE A 187 -9.10 -3.81 -9.76
C ILE A 187 -9.34 -4.15 -11.23
N GLY A 188 -10.11 -5.21 -11.50
CA GLY A 188 -10.48 -5.59 -12.87
C GLY A 188 -9.42 -6.36 -13.64
N ARG A 189 -8.53 -7.07 -12.96
CA ARG A 189 -7.44 -7.87 -13.56
C ARG A 189 -7.60 -9.36 -13.41
#